data_8ad041becc33570abac7db465eb7b7c3
#
_entry.id   8ad041becc33570abac7db465eb7b7c3
#
_cell.length_a   1.000
_cell.length_b   1.000
_cell.length_c   1.000
_cell.angle_alpha   90.00
_cell.angle_beta   90.00
_cell.angle_gamma   90.00
#
_symmetry.space_group_name_H-M   'P 1'
#
loop_
_entity.id
_entity.type
_entity.pdbx_description
1 polymer ?
#
loop_
_entity_poly.entity_id
_entity_poly.type
_entity_poly.pdbx_seq_one_letter_code
_entity_poly.pdbx_strand_id
1 'polypeptide(L)'
;MDRREFLKKAAFGVAAVAATSLLEHPAVVAANNMIHNKIPDNMKKIMIIDGGPRRNMNTAAMLESFANGAKEGGAEVKLVRLYDMDYKGCMSCMACKLKGKASNICKFKDALTTVLEEIAEADGLVLGSPIYFGDVTGQMRTFLERLAFPWLSYNDYSLKAPKKMPVVLVETMNGTPARNNSKGYGSMEHCISAALGDPERLVAYNTYQVKNYDRYELAGFSEEAKRKYREEHWEEDLQKAFDAGKRMAEK
;
A
#
# COMPACT_ATOMS: atom_id res chain seq x y z
N MET A 1 -20.66 -23.01 -41.53
CA MET A 1 -21.52 -21.88 -41.16
C MET A 1 -20.62 -20.65 -41.05
N ASP A 2 -20.77 -19.71 -41.96
CA ASP A 2 -19.87 -18.58 -42.13
C ASP A 2 -20.12 -17.51 -41.06
N ARG A 3 -19.04 -16.88 -40.60
CA ARG A 3 -19.02 -15.84 -39.55
C ARG A 3 -19.94 -14.64 -39.87
N ARG A 4 -20.29 -14.46 -41.12
CA ARG A 4 -21.23 -13.41 -41.61
C ARG A 4 -22.71 -13.76 -41.38
N GLU A 5 -23.07 -15.05 -41.34
CA GLU A 5 -24.44 -15.47 -41.05
C GLU A 5 -24.79 -15.41 -39.57
N PHE A 6 -23.81 -15.62 -38.69
CA PHE A 6 -23.98 -15.51 -37.22
C PHE A 6 -24.32 -14.08 -36.78
N LEU A 7 -23.69 -13.07 -37.43
CA LEU A 7 -23.93 -11.66 -37.10
C LEU A 7 -25.25 -11.10 -37.63
N LYS A 8 -25.84 -11.72 -38.66
CA LYS A 8 -27.17 -11.32 -39.16
C LYS A 8 -28.36 -11.86 -38.33
N LYS A 9 -28.15 -12.93 -37.56
CA LYS A 9 -29.21 -13.48 -36.70
C LYS A 9 -29.25 -12.85 -35.30
N ALA A 10 -28.22 -12.09 -34.90
CA ALA A 10 -28.20 -11.35 -33.64
C ALA A 10 -28.84 -9.95 -33.71
N ALA A 11 -29.27 -9.49 -34.89
CA ALA A 11 -29.84 -8.15 -35.09
C ALA A 11 -31.40 -8.09 -35.18
N PHE A 12 -32.11 -9.20 -34.98
CA PHE A 12 -33.56 -9.21 -34.99
C PHE A 12 -34.09 -9.83 -33.70
N GLY A 13 -34.17 -9.04 -32.65
CA GLY A 13 -34.70 -9.47 -31.35
C GLY A 13 -34.90 -8.34 -30.35
N VAL A 14 -35.11 -7.11 -30.82
CA VAL A 14 -35.61 -6.05 -29.94
C VAL A 14 -36.98 -5.64 -30.45
N ALA A 15 -37.98 -6.41 -30.07
CA ALA A 15 -39.37 -6.01 -30.22
C ALA A 15 -39.74 -5.07 -29.07
N ALA A 16 -40.38 -3.97 -29.46
CA ALA A 16 -40.96 -2.96 -28.62
C ALA A 16 -41.74 -3.54 -27.42
N VAL A 17 -41.35 -3.16 -26.22
CA VAL A 17 -42.25 -3.21 -25.05
C VAL A 17 -42.65 -1.77 -24.77
N ALA A 18 -43.95 -1.56 -24.92
CA ALA A 18 -44.65 -0.30 -24.68
C ALA A 18 -44.39 0.23 -23.26
N ALA A 19 -44.28 1.54 -23.17
CA ALA A 19 -44.31 2.29 -21.95
C ALA A 19 -45.60 2.01 -21.17
N THR A 20 -45.49 1.27 -20.08
CA THR A 20 -46.46 1.31 -18.99
C THR A 20 -45.76 1.95 -17.81
N SER A 21 -46.35 3.06 -17.35
CA SER A 21 -46.02 3.80 -16.15
C SER A 21 -45.88 2.85 -14.96
N LEU A 22 -44.64 2.52 -14.58
CA LEU A 22 -44.37 1.89 -13.30
C LEU A 22 -44.38 3.03 -12.25
N LEU A 23 -45.50 3.08 -11.53
CA LEU A 23 -45.61 3.77 -10.26
C LEU A 23 -44.36 3.47 -9.42
N GLU A 24 -43.70 4.51 -8.97
CA GLU A 24 -42.54 4.43 -8.08
C GLU A 24 -42.92 3.65 -6.82
N HIS A 25 -42.49 2.40 -6.73
CA HIS A 25 -42.67 1.61 -5.51
C HIS A 25 -41.78 2.23 -4.42
N PRO A 26 -42.34 2.65 -3.27
CA PRO A 26 -41.57 3.29 -2.18
C PRO A 26 -40.44 2.43 -1.66
N ALA A 27 -40.47 1.10 -1.87
CA ALA A 27 -39.38 0.19 -1.53
C ALA A 27 -38.13 0.35 -2.43
N VAL A 28 -38.27 0.76 -3.69
CA VAL A 28 -37.12 0.98 -4.60
C VAL A 28 -36.47 2.32 -4.32
N VAL A 29 -37.22 3.33 -3.93
CA VAL A 29 -36.69 4.63 -3.50
C VAL A 29 -35.97 4.50 -2.15
N ALA A 30 -36.48 3.69 -1.22
CA ALA A 30 -35.83 3.40 0.05
C ALA A 30 -34.51 2.62 -0.14
N ALA A 31 -34.44 1.65 -1.07
CA ALA A 31 -33.22 0.90 -1.37
C ALA A 31 -32.14 1.77 -2.04
N ASN A 32 -32.54 2.70 -2.92
CA ASN A 32 -31.57 3.66 -3.52
C ASN A 32 -31.06 4.71 -2.50
N ASN A 33 -31.86 5.08 -1.52
CA ASN A 33 -31.44 6.00 -0.45
C ASN A 33 -30.56 5.31 0.61
N MET A 34 -30.54 3.97 0.70
CA MET A 34 -29.61 3.24 1.57
C MET A 34 -28.21 3.05 0.95
N ILE A 35 -28.06 3.24 -0.37
CA ILE A 35 -26.77 3.08 -1.06
C ILE A 35 -25.97 4.41 -1.08
N HIS A 36 -26.59 5.53 -0.80
CA HIS A 36 -25.93 6.81 -0.54
C HIS A 36 -25.80 7.07 0.96
N ASN A 37 -25.20 6.12 1.70
CA ASN A 37 -24.57 6.50 2.94
C ASN A 37 -23.49 7.52 2.57
N LYS A 38 -23.76 8.82 2.83
CA LYS A 38 -22.73 9.85 2.81
C LYS A 38 -21.58 9.32 3.64
N ILE A 39 -20.46 9.03 2.97
CA ILE A 39 -19.16 8.86 3.64
C ILE A 39 -19.04 10.08 4.55
N PRO A 40 -18.87 9.93 5.86
CA PRO A 40 -18.73 11.08 6.74
C PRO A 40 -17.61 11.97 6.20
N ASP A 41 -17.86 13.29 6.06
CA ASP A 41 -16.89 14.28 5.56
C ASP A 41 -15.56 14.30 6.37
N ASN A 42 -15.44 13.46 7.38
CA ASN A 42 -14.30 13.37 8.31
C ASN A 42 -13.66 11.97 8.36
N MET A 43 -13.90 11.10 7.39
CA MET A 43 -13.28 9.77 7.37
C MET A 43 -11.84 9.90 6.86
N LYS A 44 -10.86 9.46 7.70
CA LYS A 44 -9.44 9.49 7.34
C LYS A 44 -9.13 8.55 6.19
N LYS A 45 -8.26 8.99 5.30
CA LYS A 45 -7.75 8.21 4.17
C LYS A 45 -6.35 7.70 4.50
N ILE A 46 -6.19 6.39 4.58
CA ILE A 46 -4.90 5.74 4.84
C ILE A 46 -4.44 5.01 3.59
N MET A 47 -3.25 5.40 3.11
CA MET A 47 -2.59 4.75 1.98
C MET A 47 -1.62 3.69 2.49
N ILE A 48 -1.77 2.46 2.00
CA ILE A 48 -0.87 1.34 2.31
C ILE A 48 -0.13 0.95 1.04
N ILE A 49 1.20 1.01 1.08
CA ILE A 49 2.09 0.68 -0.04
C ILE A 49 2.79 -0.64 0.27
N ASP A 50 2.45 -1.68 -0.49
CA ASP A 50 3.06 -3.00 -0.38
C ASP A 50 4.20 -3.15 -1.39
N GLY A 51 5.43 -3.14 -0.90
CA GLY A 51 6.67 -3.42 -1.64
C GLY A 51 7.07 -4.90 -1.61
N GLY A 52 6.21 -5.79 -1.12
CA GLY A 52 6.47 -7.23 -1.10
C GLY A 52 6.08 -7.91 -2.42
N PRO A 53 6.92 -8.83 -2.96
CA PRO A 53 6.64 -9.52 -4.21
C PRO A 53 5.54 -10.59 -4.08
N ARG A 54 5.24 -11.05 -2.88
CA ARG A 54 4.38 -12.22 -2.63
C ARG A 54 3.09 -11.84 -1.93
N ARG A 55 1.95 -12.06 -2.60
CA ARG A 55 0.62 -11.64 -2.14
C ARG A 55 0.16 -12.30 -0.83
N ASN A 56 0.64 -13.49 -0.52
CA ASN A 56 0.15 -14.30 0.60
C ASN A 56 1.29 -14.71 1.55
N MET A 57 2.20 -13.76 1.83
CA MET A 57 3.32 -13.98 2.73
C MET A 57 3.41 -12.88 3.80
N ASN A 58 4.47 -12.90 4.56
CA ASN A 58 4.59 -12.19 5.82
C ASN A 58 4.25 -10.68 5.74
N THR A 59 4.86 -9.94 4.81
CA THR A 59 4.59 -8.50 4.65
C THR A 59 3.12 -8.24 4.33
N ALA A 60 2.56 -8.98 3.35
CA ALA A 60 1.17 -8.83 2.96
C ALA A 60 0.21 -9.13 4.13
N ALA A 61 0.49 -10.17 4.93
CA ALA A 61 -0.34 -10.52 6.10
C ALA A 61 -0.30 -9.43 7.19
N MET A 62 0.86 -8.84 7.47
CA MET A 62 0.96 -7.73 8.42
C MET A 62 0.24 -6.48 7.91
N LEU A 63 0.36 -6.16 6.61
CA LEU A 63 -0.34 -5.03 6.00
C LEU A 63 -1.86 -5.25 5.97
N GLU A 64 -2.32 -6.48 5.77
CA GLU A 64 -3.73 -6.83 5.85
C GLU A 64 -4.27 -6.68 7.28
N SER A 65 -3.52 -7.14 8.28
CA SER A 65 -3.87 -6.96 9.68
C SER A 65 -3.97 -5.48 10.04
N PHE A 66 -3.00 -4.67 9.62
CA PHE A 66 -3.05 -3.21 9.79
C PHE A 66 -4.30 -2.61 9.11
N ALA A 67 -4.56 -3.00 7.86
CA ALA A 67 -5.72 -2.51 7.11
C ALA A 67 -7.06 -2.82 7.81
N ASN A 68 -7.16 -4.00 8.41
CA ASN A 68 -8.36 -4.41 9.15
C ASN A 68 -8.52 -3.56 10.43
N GLY A 69 -7.45 -3.32 11.17
CA GLY A 69 -7.48 -2.42 12.33
C GLY A 69 -7.87 -0.98 11.95
N ALA A 70 -7.31 -0.46 10.86
CA ALA A 70 -7.63 0.88 10.37
C ALA A 70 -9.10 1.02 9.94
N LYS A 71 -9.65 0.02 9.27
CA LYS A 71 -11.07 -0.04 8.91
C LYS A 71 -11.96 -0.13 10.15
N GLU A 72 -11.57 -0.93 11.15
CA GLU A 72 -12.31 -0.99 12.41
C GLU A 72 -12.31 0.35 13.13
N GLY A 73 -11.20 1.10 13.06
CA GLY A 73 -11.10 2.48 13.54
C GLY A 73 -11.85 3.52 12.69
N GLY A 74 -12.54 3.11 11.63
CA GLY A 74 -13.40 3.96 10.79
C GLY A 74 -12.66 4.68 9.65
N ALA A 75 -11.45 4.27 9.26
CA ALA A 75 -10.74 4.87 8.14
C ALA A 75 -11.08 4.21 6.79
N GLU A 76 -11.02 5.00 5.73
CA GLU A 76 -10.92 4.51 4.35
C GLU A 76 -9.48 4.02 4.10
N VAL A 77 -9.31 2.80 3.62
CA VAL A 77 -7.99 2.21 3.39
C VAL A 77 -7.84 1.84 1.92
N LYS A 78 -6.77 2.35 1.30
CA LYS A 78 -6.35 1.95 -0.04
C LYS A 78 -5.01 1.23 0.02
N LEU A 79 -4.98 -0.03 -0.41
CA LEU A 79 -3.76 -0.82 -0.53
C LEU A 79 -3.29 -0.83 -1.98
N VAL A 80 -2.04 -0.45 -2.20
CA VAL A 80 -1.35 -0.42 -3.50
C VAL A 80 -0.18 -1.40 -3.46
N ARG A 81 -0.17 -2.34 -4.40
CA ARG A 81 0.92 -3.31 -4.54
C ARG A 81 1.88 -2.87 -5.63
N LEU A 82 3.10 -2.55 -5.26
CA LEU A 82 4.10 -2.04 -6.21
C LEU A 82 4.50 -3.06 -7.28
N TYR A 83 4.47 -4.35 -6.96
CA TYR A 83 4.77 -5.42 -7.92
C TYR A 83 3.66 -5.65 -8.97
N ASP A 84 2.49 -5.04 -8.82
CA ASP A 84 1.41 -5.09 -9.80
C ASP A 84 1.45 -3.89 -10.77
N MET A 85 2.43 -2.99 -10.61
CA MET A 85 2.51 -1.73 -11.34
C MET A 85 3.72 -1.70 -12.26
N ASP A 86 3.54 -1.13 -13.45
CA ASP A 86 4.65 -0.78 -14.34
C ASP A 86 5.04 0.69 -14.14
N TYR A 87 6.17 0.92 -13.48
CA TYR A 87 6.69 2.25 -13.21
C TYR A 87 8.22 2.25 -13.11
N LYS A 88 8.81 3.43 -13.22
CA LYS A 88 10.25 3.63 -13.14
C LYS A 88 10.64 4.45 -11.90
N GLY A 89 11.88 4.30 -11.47
CA GLY A 89 12.49 5.14 -10.45
C GLY A 89 12.67 6.59 -10.89
N CYS A 90 13.28 7.39 -10.04
CA CYS A 90 13.59 8.77 -10.38
C CYS A 90 14.59 8.83 -11.54
N MET A 91 14.17 9.40 -12.66
CA MET A 91 15.01 9.55 -13.87
C MET A 91 15.88 10.81 -13.83
N SER A 92 15.93 11.51 -12.71
CA SER A 92 16.67 12.77 -12.58
C SER A 92 16.34 13.83 -13.64
N CYS A 93 15.10 13.83 -14.13
CA CYS A 93 14.65 14.78 -15.18
C CYS A 93 14.51 16.23 -14.66
N MET A 94 14.63 16.45 -13.36
CA MET A 94 14.54 17.74 -12.67
C MET A 94 13.22 18.52 -12.87
N ALA A 95 12.19 17.92 -13.47
CA ALA A 95 10.93 18.58 -13.74
C ALA A 95 10.19 19.05 -12.45
N CYS A 96 10.36 18.34 -11.34
CA CYS A 96 9.86 18.75 -10.03
C CYS A 96 10.65 19.92 -9.39
N LYS A 97 11.77 20.33 -9.98
CA LYS A 97 12.66 21.41 -9.49
C LYS A 97 12.68 22.64 -10.39
N LEU A 98 11.89 22.66 -11.46
CA LEU A 98 11.88 23.78 -12.41
C LEU A 98 11.52 25.09 -11.71
N LYS A 99 12.33 26.13 -11.93
CA LYS A 99 12.11 27.48 -11.36
C LYS A 99 10.72 28.00 -11.75
N GLY A 100 9.95 28.43 -10.78
CA GLY A 100 8.57 28.90 -10.97
C GLY A 100 7.52 27.80 -11.19
N LYS A 101 7.94 26.51 -11.29
CA LYS A 101 7.08 25.35 -11.52
C LYS A 101 7.44 24.17 -10.60
N ALA A 102 8.18 24.43 -9.53
CA ALA A 102 8.56 23.39 -8.55
C ALA A 102 7.32 22.68 -7.98
N SER A 103 7.48 21.42 -7.62
CA SER A 103 6.39 20.59 -7.14
C SER A 103 6.92 19.58 -6.12
N ASN A 104 6.14 19.36 -5.06
CA ASN A 104 6.42 18.29 -4.08
C ASN A 104 5.87 16.92 -4.54
N ILE A 105 5.33 16.84 -5.75
CA ILE A 105 4.90 15.58 -6.38
C ILE A 105 5.70 15.39 -7.66
N CYS A 106 6.14 14.16 -7.95
CA CYS A 106 6.90 13.84 -9.14
C CYS A 106 6.09 14.16 -10.40
N LYS A 107 6.72 14.86 -11.36
CA LYS A 107 6.10 15.27 -12.64
C LYS A 107 6.19 14.21 -13.74
N PHE A 108 7.01 13.18 -13.57
CA PHE A 108 7.10 12.08 -14.54
C PHE A 108 5.80 11.26 -14.51
N LYS A 109 5.19 11.06 -15.69
CA LYS A 109 3.88 10.42 -15.83
C LYS A 109 4.03 8.94 -16.16
N ASP A 110 3.52 8.08 -15.27
CA ASP A 110 3.39 6.64 -15.43
C ASP A 110 2.31 6.12 -14.44
N ALA A 111 2.23 4.80 -14.24
CA ALA A 111 1.25 4.19 -13.34
C ALA A 111 1.36 4.71 -11.89
N LEU A 112 2.54 5.19 -11.45
CA LEU A 112 2.74 5.69 -10.09
C LEU A 112 2.17 7.10 -9.88
N THR A 113 1.86 7.84 -10.94
CA THR A 113 1.42 9.25 -10.84
C THR A 113 0.22 9.41 -9.92
N THR A 114 -0.85 8.68 -10.15
CA THR A 114 -2.08 8.76 -9.34
C THR A 114 -1.82 8.36 -7.89
N VAL A 115 -0.99 7.35 -7.65
CA VAL A 115 -0.64 6.92 -6.29
C VAL A 115 0.07 8.04 -5.52
N LEU A 116 1.01 8.74 -6.16
CA LEU A 116 1.71 9.86 -5.52
C LEU A 116 0.79 11.06 -5.26
N GLU A 117 -0.15 11.32 -6.16
CA GLU A 117 -1.18 12.35 -5.98
C GLU A 117 -2.12 11.99 -4.80
N GLU A 118 -2.56 10.74 -4.71
CA GLU A 118 -3.39 10.26 -3.59
C GLU A 118 -2.65 10.27 -2.24
N ILE A 119 -1.36 9.93 -2.21
CA ILE A 119 -0.54 10.04 -0.98
C ILE A 119 -0.43 11.50 -0.52
N ALA A 120 -0.36 12.46 -1.43
CA ALA A 120 -0.30 13.88 -1.08
C ALA A 120 -1.55 14.37 -0.34
N GLU A 121 -2.69 13.71 -0.54
CA GLU A 121 -3.99 14.03 0.09
C GLU A 121 -4.31 13.09 1.28
N ALA A 122 -3.51 12.05 1.51
CA ALA A 122 -3.77 11.06 2.55
C ALA A 122 -3.60 11.62 3.97
N ASP A 123 -4.26 10.98 4.93
CA ASP A 123 -4.17 11.30 6.36
C ASP A 123 -3.22 10.36 7.12
N GLY A 124 -2.78 9.28 6.46
CA GLY A 124 -1.81 8.34 6.99
C GLY A 124 -1.14 7.54 5.87
N LEU A 125 0.12 7.17 6.08
CA LEU A 125 0.92 6.40 5.12
C LEU A 125 1.53 5.17 5.79
N VAL A 126 1.37 4.02 5.16
CA VAL A 126 1.98 2.76 5.60
C VAL A 126 2.87 2.23 4.48
N LEU A 127 4.12 1.94 4.79
CA LEU A 127 5.09 1.40 3.86
C LEU A 127 5.50 0.01 4.33
N GLY A 128 5.20 -1.03 3.55
CA GLY A 128 5.53 -2.40 3.89
C GLY A 128 6.54 -3.00 2.91
N SER A 129 7.63 -3.59 3.43
CA SER A 129 8.62 -4.27 2.61
C SER A 129 9.25 -5.45 3.33
N PRO A 130 9.50 -6.58 2.65
CA PRO A 130 10.49 -7.51 3.15
C PRO A 130 11.89 -6.88 3.01
N ILE A 131 12.79 -7.26 3.93
CA ILE A 131 14.17 -6.75 3.92
C ILE A 131 15.06 -7.71 3.14
N TYR A 132 15.69 -7.20 2.09
CA TYR A 132 16.63 -7.88 1.22
C TYR A 132 17.99 -7.20 1.29
N PHE A 133 19.04 -7.96 1.64
CA PHE A 133 20.41 -7.45 1.76
C PHE A 133 20.55 -6.21 2.69
N GLY A 134 19.73 -6.14 3.73
CA GLY A 134 19.77 -5.04 4.70
C GLY A 134 19.03 -3.77 4.27
N ASP A 135 18.25 -3.81 3.19
CA ASP A 135 17.40 -2.71 2.75
C ASP A 135 16.05 -3.23 2.22
N VAL A 136 15.17 -2.34 1.86
CA VAL A 136 13.87 -2.65 1.25
C VAL A 136 14.02 -3.30 -0.12
N THR A 137 12.93 -3.83 -0.67
CA THR A 137 12.94 -4.37 -2.05
C THR A 137 13.27 -3.30 -3.07
N GLY A 138 13.80 -3.71 -4.23
CA GLY A 138 14.05 -2.80 -5.35
C GLY A 138 12.82 -1.99 -5.77
N GLN A 139 11.63 -2.60 -5.77
CA GLN A 139 10.37 -1.89 -6.07
C GLN A 139 10.07 -0.82 -5.02
N MET A 140 10.17 -1.12 -3.74
CA MET A 140 9.98 -0.12 -2.70
C MET A 140 11.02 1.00 -2.81
N ARG A 141 12.29 0.69 -3.07
CA ARG A 141 13.35 1.69 -3.27
C ARG A 141 13.04 2.60 -4.45
N THR A 142 12.64 2.03 -5.58
CA THR A 142 12.22 2.74 -6.79
C THR A 142 11.05 3.70 -6.52
N PHE A 143 10.07 3.25 -5.72
CA PHE A 143 8.96 4.07 -5.27
C PHE A 143 9.42 5.24 -4.38
N LEU A 144 10.28 4.97 -3.39
CA LEU A 144 10.77 6.00 -2.46
C LEU A 144 11.53 7.13 -3.16
N GLU A 145 12.30 6.82 -4.20
CA GLU A 145 12.97 7.85 -5.02
C GLU A 145 11.95 8.81 -5.65
N ARG A 146 10.84 8.30 -6.14
CA ARG A 146 9.77 9.08 -6.75
C ARG A 146 8.94 9.84 -5.73
N LEU A 147 8.77 9.28 -4.53
CA LEU A 147 8.05 9.90 -3.42
C LEU A 147 8.86 11.06 -2.82
N ALA A 148 10.10 10.78 -2.41
CA ALA A 148 10.85 11.70 -1.55
C ALA A 148 11.71 12.72 -2.31
N PHE A 149 12.22 12.42 -3.51
CA PHE A 149 13.05 13.36 -4.25
C PHE A 149 12.34 14.71 -4.53
N PRO A 150 11.05 14.77 -4.89
CA PRO A 150 10.34 16.04 -5.01
C PRO A 150 10.30 16.87 -3.73
N TRP A 151 10.32 16.24 -2.55
CA TRP A 151 10.25 16.91 -1.26
C TRP A 151 11.53 17.67 -0.90
N LEU A 152 12.69 17.23 -1.43
CA LEU A 152 13.98 17.87 -1.19
C LEU A 152 14.06 19.22 -1.92
N SER A 153 14.30 20.29 -1.21
CA SER A 153 14.63 21.61 -1.76
C SER A 153 16.14 21.72 -1.99
N TYR A 154 16.55 22.11 -3.19
CA TYR A 154 17.97 22.39 -3.48
C TYR A 154 18.40 23.83 -3.13
N ASN A 155 17.46 24.66 -2.67
CA ASN A 155 17.78 26.01 -2.23
C ASN A 155 18.33 26.05 -0.78
N ASP A 156 17.78 25.20 0.08
CA ASP A 156 18.06 25.19 1.52
C ASP A 156 18.21 23.77 2.11
N TYR A 157 18.17 22.74 1.26
CA TYR A 157 18.21 21.31 1.62
C TYR A 157 17.11 20.88 2.61
N SER A 158 16.04 21.65 2.73
CA SER A 158 14.87 21.24 3.50
C SER A 158 14.10 20.12 2.79
N LEU A 159 13.46 19.28 3.59
CA LEU A 159 12.54 18.23 3.11
C LEU A 159 11.11 18.61 3.50
N LYS A 160 10.26 18.80 2.50
CA LYS A 160 8.87 19.26 2.69
C LYS A 160 7.93 18.36 1.92
N ALA A 161 7.32 17.41 2.63
CA ALA A 161 6.21 16.62 2.10
C ALA A 161 5.00 17.55 1.82
N PRO A 162 4.12 17.21 0.87
CA PRO A 162 2.92 17.99 0.57
C PRO A 162 2.04 18.20 1.80
N LYS A 163 1.89 17.17 2.62
CA LYS A 163 1.09 17.17 3.85
C LYS A 163 1.84 16.41 4.94
N LYS A 164 1.78 16.88 6.17
CA LYS A 164 2.24 16.13 7.35
C LYS A 164 1.21 15.07 7.70
N MET A 165 1.67 13.84 7.90
CA MET A 165 0.84 12.70 8.28
C MET A 165 1.65 11.70 9.11
N PRO A 166 1.01 10.90 9.97
CA PRO A 166 1.66 9.77 10.63
C PRO A 166 2.08 8.71 9.62
N VAL A 167 3.21 8.06 9.90
CA VAL A 167 3.73 6.97 9.05
C VAL A 167 3.99 5.73 9.89
N VAL A 168 3.65 4.57 9.33
CA VAL A 168 4.03 3.25 9.87
C VAL A 168 4.87 2.51 8.84
N LEU A 169 5.99 1.94 9.29
CA LEU A 169 6.84 1.06 8.50
C LEU A 169 6.60 -0.39 8.94
N VAL A 170 6.28 -1.26 7.99
CA VAL A 170 6.12 -2.70 8.19
C VAL A 170 7.29 -3.41 7.54
N GLU A 171 8.12 -4.05 8.35
CA GLU A 171 9.36 -4.70 7.91
C GLU A 171 9.32 -6.18 8.27
N THR A 172 9.55 -7.05 7.30
CA THR A 172 9.59 -8.50 7.55
C THR A 172 10.91 -9.08 7.08
N MET A 173 11.52 -9.94 7.86
CA MET A 173 12.85 -10.42 7.51
C MET A 173 13.14 -11.85 8.00
N ASN A 174 14.03 -12.49 7.27
CA ASN A 174 14.58 -13.78 7.65
C ASN A 174 15.51 -13.70 8.88
N GLY A 175 16.13 -12.55 9.10
CA GLY A 175 17.08 -12.31 10.19
C GLY A 175 16.42 -12.40 11.57
N THR A 176 17.21 -12.78 12.57
CA THR A 176 16.78 -12.80 13.97
C THR A 176 17.00 -11.43 14.63
N PRO A 177 16.32 -11.10 15.73
CA PRO A 177 16.56 -9.85 16.46
C PRO A 177 18.04 -9.65 16.86
N ALA A 178 18.73 -10.72 17.26
CA ALA A 178 20.12 -10.66 17.67
C ALA A 178 21.11 -10.24 16.55
N ARG A 179 20.76 -10.54 15.29
CA ARG A 179 21.56 -10.15 14.10
C ARG A 179 21.15 -8.81 13.51
N ASN A 180 19.94 -8.36 13.81
CA ASN A 180 19.34 -7.16 13.22
C ASN A 180 18.78 -6.26 14.33
N ASN A 181 19.64 -5.96 15.31
CA ASN A 181 19.33 -4.98 16.36
C ASN A 181 19.29 -3.57 15.76
N SER A 182 18.48 -3.47 14.85
CA SER A 182 17.90 -2.42 14.05
C SER A 182 18.28 -1.00 14.42
N LYS A 183 19.25 -0.56 13.79
CA LYS A 183 19.19 0.81 13.28
C LYS A 183 18.36 0.72 12.01
N GLY A 184 17.32 1.54 11.87
CA GLY A 184 16.33 1.46 10.81
C GLY A 184 16.88 1.05 9.45
N TYR A 185 16.06 0.37 8.67
CA TYR A 185 16.52 -0.14 7.39
C TYR A 185 16.58 1.01 6.38
N GLY A 186 17.74 1.65 6.44
CA GLY A 186 18.35 2.47 5.43
C GLY A 186 17.47 3.53 4.81
N SER A 187 17.12 3.31 3.58
CA SER A 187 16.51 4.34 2.74
C SER A 187 15.08 4.70 3.12
N MET A 188 14.28 3.73 3.57
CA MET A 188 12.86 3.97 3.86
C MET A 188 12.69 4.88 5.07
N GLU A 189 13.34 4.53 6.17
CA GLU A 189 13.26 5.31 7.41
C GLU A 189 13.88 6.70 7.24
N HIS A 190 15.06 6.77 6.63
CA HIS A 190 15.75 8.05 6.45
C HIS A 190 14.93 9.06 5.64
N CYS A 191 14.35 8.64 4.51
CA CYS A 191 13.53 9.52 3.69
C CYS A 191 12.28 10.01 4.42
N ILE A 192 11.67 9.14 5.23
CA ILE A 192 10.42 9.43 5.93
C ILE A 192 10.69 10.29 7.17
N SER A 193 11.64 9.92 8.02
CA SER A 193 11.94 10.66 9.25
C SER A 193 12.32 12.11 8.96
N ALA A 194 13.12 12.33 7.92
CA ALA A 194 13.54 13.69 7.55
C ALA A 194 12.38 14.58 7.07
N ALA A 195 11.36 14.02 6.42
CA ALA A 195 10.25 14.79 5.83
C ALA A 195 9.00 14.83 6.71
N LEU A 196 8.66 13.73 7.38
CA LEU A 196 7.38 13.55 8.07
C LEU A 196 7.54 13.38 9.59
N GLY A 197 8.74 13.12 10.08
CA GLY A 197 9.05 12.78 11.46
C GLY A 197 9.20 11.26 11.65
N ASP A 198 9.57 10.86 12.86
CA ASP A 198 9.91 9.46 13.17
C ASP A 198 8.69 8.56 12.97
N PRO A 199 8.80 7.54 12.10
CA PRO A 199 7.73 6.58 11.86
C PRO A 199 7.61 5.57 13.01
N GLU A 200 6.41 5.06 13.25
CA GLU A 200 6.23 3.85 14.03
C GLU A 200 6.73 2.64 13.21
N ARG A 201 7.51 1.75 13.83
CA ARG A 201 8.06 0.56 13.17
C ARG A 201 7.44 -0.72 13.70
N LEU A 202 6.94 -1.53 12.80
CA LEU A 202 6.41 -2.87 13.05
C LEU A 202 7.33 -3.88 12.35
N VAL A 203 8.05 -4.67 13.12
CA VAL A 203 9.09 -5.56 12.58
C VAL A 203 8.77 -7.00 12.94
N ALA A 204 8.64 -7.87 11.92
CA ALA A 204 8.56 -9.31 12.10
C ALA A 204 9.89 -9.96 11.72
N TYR A 205 10.53 -10.58 12.70
CA TYR A 205 11.81 -11.26 12.54
C TYR A 205 11.64 -12.75 12.25
N ASN A 206 12.71 -13.37 11.79
CA ASN A 206 12.84 -14.81 11.58
C ASN A 206 11.65 -15.43 10.80
N THR A 207 11.08 -14.67 9.87
CA THR A 207 9.89 -15.06 9.12
C THR A 207 10.18 -16.20 8.14
N TYR A 208 9.15 -16.95 7.76
CA TYR A 208 9.25 -17.98 6.73
C TYR A 208 9.57 -17.38 5.35
N GLN A 209 10.51 -18.02 4.61
CA GLN A 209 10.77 -17.71 3.20
C GLN A 209 9.84 -18.46 2.27
N VAL A 210 9.51 -19.69 2.63
CA VAL A 210 8.73 -20.63 1.81
C VAL A 210 7.76 -21.42 2.68
N LYS A 211 6.73 -22.02 2.07
CA LYS A 211 5.76 -22.88 2.78
C LYS A 211 6.25 -24.31 3.00
N ASN A 212 7.17 -24.78 2.18
CA ASN A 212 7.75 -26.11 2.25
C ASN A 212 9.25 -26.01 1.97
N TYR A 213 10.06 -26.23 3.00
CA TYR A 213 11.52 -26.09 2.97
C TYR A 213 12.21 -27.25 2.23
N ASP A 214 11.62 -28.46 2.23
CA ASP A 214 12.19 -29.62 1.54
C ASP A 214 12.34 -29.44 0.03
N ARG A 215 11.64 -28.49 -0.54
CA ARG A 215 11.69 -28.20 -1.98
C ARG A 215 12.84 -27.28 -2.40
N TYR A 216 13.61 -26.77 -1.45
CA TYR A 216 14.60 -25.73 -1.71
C TYR A 216 15.90 -26.01 -0.99
N GLU A 217 17.01 -25.60 -1.57
CA GLU A 217 18.34 -25.65 -0.94
C GLU A 217 18.46 -24.54 0.12
N LEU A 218 17.97 -24.79 1.33
CA LEU A 218 17.90 -23.84 2.44
C LEU A 218 18.59 -24.35 3.71
N ALA A 219 19.60 -25.21 3.58
CA ALA A 219 20.29 -25.84 4.73
C ALA A 219 20.89 -24.85 5.74
N GLY A 220 21.10 -23.60 5.33
CA GLY A 220 21.55 -22.54 6.23
C GLY A 220 20.50 -22.04 7.21
N PHE A 221 19.24 -22.49 7.09
CA PHE A 221 18.12 -22.09 7.94
C PHE A 221 17.47 -23.32 8.61
N SER A 222 17.25 -23.24 9.91
CA SER A 222 16.47 -24.24 10.62
C SER A 222 14.97 -23.93 10.47
N GLU A 223 14.24 -24.78 9.74
CA GLU A 223 12.78 -24.69 9.63
C GLU A 223 12.13 -24.84 11.01
N GLU A 224 12.62 -25.78 11.83
CA GLU A 224 12.12 -26.00 13.18
C GLU A 224 12.26 -24.76 14.06
N ALA A 225 13.43 -24.11 14.05
CA ALA A 225 13.65 -22.87 14.80
C ALA A 225 12.74 -21.73 14.30
N LYS A 226 12.48 -21.65 12.98
CA LYS A 226 11.54 -20.67 12.43
C LYS A 226 10.09 -20.96 12.81
N ARG A 227 9.70 -22.23 12.80
CA ARG A 227 8.36 -22.66 13.21
C ARG A 227 8.12 -22.29 14.66
N LYS A 228 9.04 -22.65 15.55
CA LYS A 228 8.95 -22.30 16.99
C LYS A 228 8.86 -20.80 17.20
N TYR A 229 9.73 -20.02 16.54
CA TYR A 229 9.71 -18.55 16.65
C TYR A 229 8.38 -17.97 16.15
N ARG A 230 7.82 -18.51 15.06
CA ARG A 230 6.54 -18.08 14.52
C ARG A 230 5.37 -18.39 15.47
N GLU A 231 5.37 -19.58 16.07
CA GLU A 231 4.37 -19.99 17.06
C GLU A 231 4.37 -19.05 18.30
N GLU A 232 5.55 -18.55 18.67
CA GLU A 232 5.73 -17.66 19.83
C GLU A 232 5.41 -16.18 19.53
N HIS A 233 5.58 -15.69 18.29
CA HIS A 233 5.61 -14.25 18.03
C HIS A 233 4.62 -13.78 16.96
N TRP A 234 4.21 -14.65 16.02
CA TRP A 234 3.50 -14.19 14.81
C TRP A 234 2.14 -13.57 15.11
N GLU A 235 1.37 -14.15 16.00
CA GLU A 235 0.06 -13.62 16.38
C GLU A 235 0.19 -12.26 17.07
N GLU A 236 1.22 -12.09 17.89
CA GLU A 236 1.52 -10.80 18.53
C GLU A 236 1.94 -9.75 17.49
N ASP A 237 2.76 -10.12 16.50
CA ASP A 237 3.16 -9.22 15.42
C ASP A 237 1.95 -8.78 14.59
N LEU A 238 1.03 -9.68 14.28
CA LEU A 238 -0.22 -9.36 13.61
C LEU A 238 -1.12 -8.45 14.46
N GLN A 239 -1.22 -8.72 15.77
CA GLN A 239 -2.01 -7.89 16.68
C GLN A 239 -1.43 -6.48 16.81
N LYS A 240 -0.10 -6.34 16.90
CA LYS A 240 0.56 -5.03 16.88
C LYS A 240 0.24 -4.24 15.60
N ALA A 241 0.22 -4.92 14.45
CA ALA A 241 -0.14 -4.29 13.20
C ALA A 241 -1.61 -3.84 13.18
N PHE A 242 -2.53 -4.67 13.67
CA PHE A 242 -3.94 -4.34 13.81
C PHE A 242 -4.15 -3.10 14.71
N ASP A 243 -3.55 -3.12 15.89
CA ASP A 243 -3.67 -2.04 16.86
C ASP A 243 -3.07 -0.72 16.35
N ALA A 244 -1.96 -0.79 15.61
CA ALA A 244 -1.37 0.38 14.96
C ALA A 244 -2.31 0.96 13.90
N GLY A 245 -2.97 0.11 13.11
CA GLY A 245 -3.99 0.52 12.15
C GLY A 245 -5.15 1.26 12.81
N LYS A 246 -5.71 0.68 13.87
CA LYS A 246 -6.80 1.28 14.64
C LYS A 246 -6.38 2.64 15.23
N ARG A 247 -5.22 2.71 15.89
CA ARG A 247 -4.68 3.98 16.43
C ARG A 247 -4.47 5.05 15.35
N MET A 248 -4.02 4.68 14.15
CA MET A 248 -3.82 5.65 13.05
C MET A 248 -5.15 6.22 12.57
N ALA A 249 -6.20 5.42 12.56
CA ALA A 249 -7.54 5.84 12.17
C ALA A 249 -8.19 6.79 13.21
N GLU A 250 -7.95 6.56 14.50
CA GLU A 250 -8.57 7.32 15.60
C GLU A 250 -7.88 8.67 15.88
N LYS A 251 -6.58 8.81 15.62
CA LYS A 251 -5.78 10.04 15.83
C LYS A 251 -6.04 11.09 14.73
#